data_8a73168f7bc72ea8544fd963a6dccc1b
#
_entry.id   8a73168f7bc72ea8544fd963a6dccc1b
#
_cell.length_a   1.000
_cell.length_b   1.000
_cell.length_c   1.000
_cell.angle_alpha   90.00
_cell.angle_beta   90.00
_cell.angle_gamma   90.00
#
_symmetry.space_group_name_H-M   'P 1'
#
loop_
_entity.id
_entity.type
_entity.pdbx_description
1 polymer ?
#
loop_
_entity_poly.entity_id
_entity_poly.type
_entity_poly.pdbx_seq_one_letter_code
_entity_poly.pdbx_strand_id
1 'polypeptide(L)'
;MNKAILSFQNVTTMLTVTLINTLLAVTLMAAAQAAYAQAECTNRGDLDVLYCDENKDLVADTPKDAKRHKNPSTLVFTYTPVEDPAVYENIFKPFTDYLGKCTGKRVVFYQVQSNAAEIEAMRSGRLHVGGFSTGPTNYAVNLAGAVPFAVKGGEKEWQGYNVYMIVKKDSPYQKIADLKGKKVAHVQPSSNSGNLAPRALFPALGLIPDQDYKVLYSGKHDNSIMGVGAGDYDAAPVASDVFKRMAARGQIKAEDFRIIWSSETFPTSSFAYAHDLEPKLRDTLLKCFYDYRFPAEMRKAFDGADRFYPITYQKDWAIVRKVAEGGGEKFNSAAYENLKKKEAEALAAKQAQKK
;
A
#
# COMPACT_ATOMS: atom_id res chain seq x y z
N MET A 1 -54.85 -23.15 29.41
CA MET A 1 -53.38 -22.98 29.20
C MET A 1 -52.85 -23.47 27.86
N ASN A 2 -53.50 -24.41 27.13
CA ASN A 2 -52.90 -24.97 25.88
C ASN A 2 -53.09 -24.16 24.59
N LYS A 3 -53.98 -23.16 24.52
CA LYS A 3 -54.15 -22.31 23.31
C LYS A 3 -53.11 -21.18 23.14
N ALA A 4 -52.51 -20.68 24.23
CA ALA A 4 -51.49 -19.64 24.19
C ALA A 4 -50.11 -20.17 23.76
N ILE A 5 -49.78 -21.40 24.06
CA ILE A 5 -48.48 -22.03 23.72
C ILE A 5 -48.39 -22.33 22.21
N LEU A 6 -49.51 -22.77 21.59
CA LEU A 6 -49.57 -23.03 20.15
C LEU A 6 -49.47 -21.74 19.30
N SER A 7 -49.94 -20.59 19.79
CA SER A 7 -49.81 -19.30 19.10
C SER A 7 -48.37 -18.78 19.09
N PHE A 8 -47.63 -18.99 20.17
CA PHE A 8 -46.18 -18.55 20.27
C PHE A 8 -45.25 -19.38 19.39
N GLN A 9 -45.49 -20.70 19.29
CA GLN A 9 -44.70 -21.55 18.40
C GLN A 9 -44.90 -21.24 16.93
N ASN A 10 -46.12 -20.92 16.50
CA ASN A 10 -46.37 -20.54 15.11
C ASN A 10 -45.76 -19.19 14.72
N VAL A 11 -45.72 -18.20 15.62
CA VAL A 11 -45.09 -16.88 15.37
C VAL A 11 -43.57 -17.02 15.28
N THR A 12 -42.93 -17.81 16.15
CA THR A 12 -41.47 -18.04 16.11
C THR A 12 -41.06 -18.80 14.86
N THR A 13 -41.84 -19.79 14.42
CA THR A 13 -41.56 -20.54 13.18
C THR A 13 -41.75 -19.66 11.94
N MET A 14 -42.77 -18.79 11.90
CA MET A 14 -42.94 -17.81 10.79
C MET A 14 -41.79 -16.81 10.71
N LEU A 15 -41.33 -16.27 11.85
CA LEU A 15 -40.21 -15.33 11.91
C LEU A 15 -38.88 -15.96 11.44
N THR A 16 -38.60 -17.19 11.86
CA THR A 16 -37.40 -17.93 11.44
C THR A 16 -37.42 -18.28 9.96
N VAL A 17 -38.55 -18.70 9.40
CA VAL A 17 -38.70 -18.99 7.97
C VAL A 17 -38.54 -17.70 7.13
N THR A 18 -39.08 -16.57 7.59
CA THR A 18 -38.92 -15.27 6.88
C THR A 18 -37.48 -14.79 6.91
N LEU A 19 -36.77 -14.92 8.04
CA LEU A 19 -35.35 -14.57 8.15
C LEU A 19 -34.46 -15.46 7.26
N ILE A 20 -34.71 -16.76 7.22
CA ILE A 20 -33.97 -17.70 6.35
C ILE A 20 -34.20 -17.37 4.87
N ASN A 21 -35.45 -17.10 4.48
CA ASN A 21 -35.77 -16.75 3.09
C ASN A 21 -35.19 -15.40 2.67
N THR A 22 -35.13 -14.40 3.56
CA THR A 22 -34.46 -13.12 3.26
C THR A 22 -32.94 -13.28 3.16
N LEU A 23 -32.33 -14.08 4.02
CA LEU A 23 -30.88 -14.38 3.93
C LEU A 23 -30.55 -15.12 2.63
N LEU A 24 -31.36 -16.11 2.25
CA LEU A 24 -31.21 -16.87 1.01
C LEU A 24 -31.38 -15.98 -0.24
N ALA A 25 -32.33 -15.06 -0.23
CA ALA A 25 -32.56 -14.12 -1.32
C ALA A 25 -31.38 -13.13 -1.48
N VAL A 26 -30.81 -12.63 -0.38
CA VAL A 26 -29.65 -11.75 -0.40
C VAL A 26 -28.40 -12.47 -0.92
N THR A 27 -28.19 -13.72 -0.52
CA THR A 27 -27.07 -14.53 -1.01
C THR A 27 -27.23 -14.90 -2.49
N LEU A 28 -28.44 -15.19 -2.94
CA LEU A 28 -28.73 -15.46 -4.36
C LEU A 28 -28.57 -14.20 -5.24
N MET A 29 -28.96 -13.03 -4.75
CA MET A 29 -28.73 -11.77 -5.47
C MET A 29 -27.25 -11.42 -5.55
N ALA A 30 -26.49 -11.60 -4.50
CA ALA A 30 -25.04 -11.38 -4.51
C ALA A 30 -24.31 -12.36 -5.45
N ALA A 31 -24.71 -13.63 -5.47
CA ALA A 31 -24.18 -14.63 -6.40
C ALA A 31 -24.54 -14.33 -7.86
N ALA A 32 -25.76 -13.84 -8.12
CA ALA A 32 -26.19 -13.44 -9.45
C ALA A 32 -25.44 -12.20 -9.98
N GLN A 33 -25.16 -11.23 -9.11
CA GLN A 33 -24.36 -10.05 -9.46
C GLN A 33 -22.91 -10.43 -9.74
N ALA A 34 -22.32 -11.34 -8.96
CA ALA A 34 -20.97 -11.84 -9.21
C ALA A 34 -20.90 -12.65 -10.51
N ALA A 35 -21.89 -13.48 -10.79
CA ALA A 35 -21.98 -14.25 -12.03
C ALA A 35 -22.17 -13.34 -13.27
N TYR A 36 -22.95 -12.27 -13.15
CA TYR A 36 -23.14 -11.29 -14.23
C TYR A 36 -21.85 -10.51 -14.52
N ALA A 37 -21.15 -10.06 -13.48
CA ALA A 37 -19.85 -9.39 -13.62
C ALA A 37 -18.77 -10.33 -14.22
N GLN A 38 -18.87 -11.63 -13.94
CA GLN A 38 -17.96 -12.63 -14.49
C GLN A 38 -18.25 -12.96 -15.97
N ALA A 39 -19.50 -12.87 -16.39
CA ALA A 39 -19.90 -13.12 -17.78
C ALA A 39 -19.46 -12.01 -18.75
N GLU A 40 -19.24 -10.79 -18.28
CA GLU A 40 -18.77 -9.66 -19.10
C GLU A 40 -17.24 -9.52 -19.17
N CYS A 41 -16.48 -10.21 -18.33
CA CYS A 41 -15.04 -10.10 -18.26
C CYS A 41 -14.34 -11.27 -18.98
N THR A 42 -13.71 -11.01 -20.10
CA THR A 42 -13.01 -12.03 -20.92
C THR A 42 -11.59 -12.29 -20.44
N ASN A 43 -10.95 -11.32 -19.79
CA ASN A 43 -9.63 -11.45 -19.18
C ASN A 43 -9.60 -10.68 -17.86
N ARG A 44 -9.02 -11.28 -16.85
CA ARG A 44 -8.87 -10.68 -15.52
C ARG A 44 -7.44 -10.71 -15.01
N GLY A 45 -6.62 -11.66 -15.45
CA GLY A 45 -5.31 -11.89 -14.88
C GLY A 45 -5.40 -12.15 -13.36
N ASP A 46 -4.59 -11.47 -12.59
CA ASP A 46 -4.52 -11.59 -11.11
C ASP A 46 -5.48 -10.64 -10.36
N LEU A 47 -6.31 -9.89 -11.09
CA LEU A 47 -7.25 -8.95 -10.47
C LEU A 47 -8.38 -9.69 -9.72
N ASP A 48 -8.91 -9.05 -8.67
CA ASP A 48 -10.10 -9.51 -7.94
C ASP A 48 -11.31 -9.65 -8.89
N VAL A 49 -12.26 -10.49 -8.51
CA VAL A 49 -13.49 -10.76 -9.28
C VAL A 49 -14.30 -9.51 -9.66
N LEU A 50 -14.09 -8.39 -8.97
CA LEU A 50 -14.77 -7.13 -9.23
C LEU A 50 -14.21 -6.36 -10.44
N TYR A 51 -13.02 -6.73 -10.94
CA TYR A 51 -12.29 -6.00 -11.96
C TYR A 51 -12.06 -6.83 -13.21
N CYS A 52 -11.83 -6.16 -14.33
CA CYS A 52 -11.49 -6.76 -15.61
C CYS A 52 -10.24 -6.07 -16.18
N ASP A 53 -9.44 -6.82 -16.92
CA ASP A 53 -8.22 -6.38 -17.61
C ASP A 53 -8.28 -6.93 -19.05
N GLU A 54 -9.20 -6.42 -19.88
CA GLU A 54 -9.40 -6.92 -21.25
C GLU A 54 -8.23 -6.57 -22.18
N ASN A 55 -7.57 -5.43 -21.92
CA ASN A 55 -6.43 -4.94 -22.70
C ASN A 55 -5.09 -5.56 -22.25
N LYS A 56 -5.07 -6.32 -21.14
CA LYS A 56 -3.92 -7.06 -20.59
C LYS A 56 -2.77 -6.14 -20.17
N ASP A 57 -3.07 -4.98 -19.61
CA ASP A 57 -2.07 -4.04 -19.06
C ASP A 57 -1.85 -4.22 -17.56
N LEU A 58 -2.47 -5.25 -16.96
CA LEU A 58 -2.38 -5.68 -15.57
C LEU A 58 -3.05 -4.73 -14.57
N VAL A 59 -3.90 -3.82 -15.03
CA VAL A 59 -4.70 -2.94 -14.17
C VAL A 59 -6.19 -3.03 -14.52
N ALA A 60 -7.03 -2.60 -13.58
CA ALA A 60 -8.47 -2.63 -13.79
C ALA A 60 -8.91 -1.65 -14.89
N ASP A 61 -9.65 -2.17 -15.89
CA ASP A 61 -10.29 -1.37 -16.91
C ASP A 61 -11.30 -0.38 -16.31
N THR A 62 -11.48 0.77 -16.96
CA THR A 62 -12.61 1.65 -16.68
C THR A 62 -13.91 0.92 -16.96
N PRO A 63 -14.92 0.93 -16.05
CA PRO A 63 -16.19 0.26 -16.27
C PRO A 63 -16.87 0.69 -17.57
N LYS A 64 -17.36 -0.26 -18.37
CA LYS A 64 -18.10 0.04 -19.62
C LYS A 64 -19.43 0.75 -19.36
N ASP A 65 -20.10 0.42 -18.25
CA ASP A 65 -21.35 1.09 -17.85
C ASP A 65 -21.04 2.44 -17.20
N ALA A 66 -21.45 3.52 -17.87
CA ALA A 66 -21.27 4.89 -17.38
C ALA A 66 -21.93 5.16 -16.02
N LYS A 67 -22.96 4.38 -15.62
CA LYS A 67 -23.58 4.49 -14.30
C LYS A 67 -22.64 4.10 -13.17
N ARG A 68 -21.60 3.35 -13.46
CA ARG A 68 -20.56 2.96 -12.51
C ARG A 68 -19.45 4.00 -12.39
N HIS A 69 -19.42 5.01 -13.25
CA HIS A 69 -18.42 6.06 -13.20
C HIS A 69 -18.64 7.00 -12.00
N LYS A 70 -17.60 7.29 -11.27
CA LYS A 70 -17.62 8.18 -10.10
C LYS A 70 -17.10 9.57 -10.45
N ASN A 71 -17.94 10.57 -10.18
CA ASN A 71 -17.60 11.99 -10.31
C ASN A 71 -17.86 12.71 -8.98
N PRO A 72 -17.06 12.47 -7.94
CA PRO A 72 -17.29 13.02 -6.61
C PRO A 72 -17.13 14.54 -6.59
N SER A 73 -17.91 15.22 -5.75
CA SER A 73 -17.73 16.67 -5.48
C SER A 73 -16.47 16.95 -4.67
N THR A 74 -16.03 15.97 -3.87
CA THR A 74 -14.80 16.03 -3.09
C THR A 74 -13.87 14.89 -3.49
N LEU A 75 -12.68 15.23 -4.01
CA LEU A 75 -11.61 14.26 -4.21
C LEU A 75 -10.90 13.99 -2.88
N VAL A 76 -10.78 12.73 -2.52
CA VAL A 76 -9.99 12.27 -1.38
C VAL A 76 -8.64 11.82 -1.89
N PHE A 77 -7.59 12.47 -1.39
CA PHE A 77 -6.20 12.17 -1.70
C PHE A 77 -5.47 11.67 -0.45
N THR A 78 -4.56 10.73 -0.59
CA THR A 78 -3.68 10.28 0.49
C THR A 78 -2.25 10.03 -0.01
N TYR A 79 -1.34 9.84 0.94
CA TYR A 79 0.00 9.31 0.66
C TYR A 79 0.37 8.27 1.72
N THR A 80 0.98 7.21 1.27
CA THR A 80 1.35 6.03 2.04
C THR A 80 2.10 6.36 3.35
N PRO A 81 1.80 5.66 4.47
CA PRO A 81 2.37 5.94 5.79
C PRO A 81 3.76 5.29 5.98
N VAL A 82 4.74 5.56 5.10
CA VAL A 82 6.12 5.04 5.23
C VAL A 82 6.89 5.67 6.38
N GLU A 83 6.46 6.86 6.80
CA GLU A 83 6.85 7.61 7.99
C GLU A 83 5.60 8.09 8.72
N ASP A 84 5.72 9.00 9.70
CA ASP A 84 4.55 9.64 10.33
C ASP A 84 3.67 10.33 9.28
N PRO A 85 2.37 9.99 9.16
CA PRO A 85 1.48 10.57 8.15
C PRO A 85 1.35 12.08 8.21
N ALA A 86 1.50 12.70 9.37
CA ALA A 86 1.42 14.14 9.54
C ALA A 86 2.51 14.89 8.75
N VAL A 87 3.67 14.25 8.53
CA VAL A 87 4.76 14.80 7.71
C VAL A 87 4.27 15.04 6.28
N TYR A 88 3.51 14.10 5.73
CA TYR A 88 3.08 14.15 4.33
C TYR A 88 1.92 15.11 4.08
N GLU A 89 1.00 15.31 5.01
CA GLU A 89 -0.09 16.27 4.87
C GLU A 89 0.46 17.67 4.58
N ASN A 90 1.46 18.12 5.36
CA ASN A 90 2.09 19.41 5.16
C ASN A 90 2.85 19.50 3.83
N ILE A 91 3.60 18.44 3.46
CA ILE A 91 4.38 18.40 2.23
C ILE A 91 3.45 18.47 1.00
N PHE A 92 2.31 17.75 1.03
CA PHE A 92 1.37 17.71 -0.09
C PHE A 92 0.34 18.85 -0.09
N LYS A 93 0.27 19.69 0.96
CA LYS A 93 -0.70 20.78 1.00
C LYS A 93 -0.65 21.71 -0.22
N PRO A 94 0.52 22.19 -0.71
CA PRO A 94 0.58 23.00 -1.92
C PRO A 94 0.03 22.26 -3.15
N PHE A 95 0.27 20.97 -3.24
CA PHE A 95 -0.24 20.14 -4.32
C PHE A 95 -1.75 19.92 -4.24
N THR A 96 -2.30 19.64 -3.06
CA THR A 96 -3.76 19.45 -2.89
C THR A 96 -4.53 20.74 -3.15
N ASP A 97 -3.97 21.89 -2.77
CA ASP A 97 -4.54 23.22 -3.08
C ASP A 97 -4.53 23.48 -4.62
N TYR A 98 -3.42 23.14 -5.30
CA TYR A 98 -3.32 23.21 -6.75
C TYR A 98 -4.29 22.24 -7.44
N LEU A 99 -4.35 20.99 -6.98
CA LEU A 99 -5.23 19.96 -7.54
C LEU A 99 -6.69 20.38 -7.47
N GLY A 100 -7.09 21.00 -6.35
CA GLY A 100 -8.43 21.55 -6.18
C GLY A 100 -8.77 22.62 -7.23
N LYS A 101 -7.86 23.57 -7.47
CA LYS A 101 -8.03 24.61 -8.49
C LYS A 101 -8.05 24.02 -9.90
N CYS A 102 -7.16 23.10 -10.19
CA CYS A 102 -6.99 22.48 -11.49
C CYS A 102 -8.19 21.60 -11.89
N THR A 103 -8.73 20.83 -10.95
CA THR A 103 -9.88 19.93 -11.20
C THR A 103 -11.25 20.58 -10.98
N GLY A 104 -11.30 21.76 -10.36
CA GLY A 104 -12.55 22.39 -9.92
C GLY A 104 -13.27 21.63 -8.79
N LYS A 105 -12.58 20.74 -8.07
CA LYS A 105 -13.11 19.92 -7.00
C LYS A 105 -12.58 20.39 -5.64
N ARG A 106 -13.33 20.15 -4.58
CA ARG A 106 -12.76 20.16 -3.24
C ARG A 106 -11.77 18.99 -3.12
N VAL A 107 -10.58 19.22 -2.59
CA VAL A 107 -9.60 18.16 -2.32
C VAL A 107 -9.33 18.10 -0.81
N VAL A 108 -9.37 16.90 -0.24
CA VAL A 108 -9.03 16.66 1.17
C VAL A 108 -7.91 15.62 1.25
N PHE A 109 -6.94 15.90 2.13
CA PHE A 109 -5.92 14.92 2.47
C PHE A 109 -6.50 13.97 3.53
N TYR A 110 -6.42 12.66 3.28
CA TYR A 110 -6.88 11.63 4.18
C TYR A 110 -5.68 10.89 4.78
N GLN A 111 -5.46 11.06 6.09
CA GLN A 111 -4.39 10.37 6.79
C GLN A 111 -4.74 8.90 7.00
N VAL A 112 -3.86 8.01 6.56
CA VAL A 112 -3.94 6.56 6.78
C VAL A 112 -2.83 6.11 7.72
N GLN A 113 -3.09 5.10 8.54
CA GLN A 113 -2.14 4.63 9.55
C GLN A 113 -1.40 3.36 9.14
N SER A 114 -1.90 2.63 8.13
CA SER A 114 -1.28 1.42 7.58
C SER A 114 -1.54 1.30 6.09
N ASN A 115 -0.72 0.49 5.42
CA ASN A 115 -0.91 0.16 4.00
C ASN A 115 -2.25 -0.56 3.76
N ALA A 116 -2.67 -1.45 4.67
CA ALA A 116 -3.95 -2.13 4.54
C ALA A 116 -5.13 -1.15 4.63
N ALA A 117 -5.08 -0.16 5.53
CA ALA A 117 -6.12 0.87 5.64
C ALA A 117 -6.21 1.73 4.36
N GLU A 118 -5.09 2.00 3.71
CA GLU A 118 -5.03 2.73 2.44
C GLU A 118 -5.70 1.95 1.29
N ILE A 119 -5.33 0.68 1.13
CA ILE A 119 -5.91 -0.22 0.13
C ILE A 119 -7.42 -0.34 0.33
N GLU A 120 -7.86 -0.56 1.57
CA GLU A 120 -9.28 -0.69 1.89
C GLU A 120 -10.06 0.61 1.69
N ALA A 121 -9.45 1.77 1.90
CA ALA A 121 -10.06 3.06 1.60
C ALA A 121 -10.35 3.22 0.10
N MET A 122 -9.46 2.79 -0.78
CA MET A 122 -9.70 2.80 -2.23
C MET A 122 -10.71 1.73 -2.64
N ARG A 123 -10.57 0.50 -2.15
CA ARG A 123 -11.49 -0.62 -2.44
C ARG A 123 -12.94 -0.30 -2.08
N SER A 124 -13.14 0.39 -0.95
CA SER A 124 -14.48 0.81 -0.50
C SER A 124 -14.97 2.12 -1.14
N GLY A 125 -14.21 2.72 -2.06
CA GLY A 125 -14.57 3.95 -2.75
C GLY A 125 -14.46 5.22 -1.91
N ARG A 126 -13.80 5.17 -0.75
CA ARG A 126 -13.53 6.34 0.11
C ARG A 126 -12.28 7.11 -0.29
N LEU A 127 -11.39 6.49 -1.04
CA LEU A 127 -10.17 7.09 -1.59
C LEU A 127 -10.27 7.12 -3.12
N HIS A 128 -9.99 8.26 -3.74
CA HIS A 128 -10.12 8.46 -5.18
C HIS A 128 -8.77 8.49 -5.89
N VAL A 129 -7.74 9.03 -5.24
CA VAL A 129 -6.37 9.08 -5.74
C VAL A 129 -5.41 9.04 -4.56
N GLY A 130 -4.32 8.29 -4.68
CA GLY A 130 -3.36 8.14 -3.58
C GLY A 130 -1.98 7.71 -4.03
N GLY A 131 -1.02 7.95 -3.15
CA GLY A 131 0.35 7.49 -3.32
C GLY A 131 0.60 6.22 -2.52
N PHE A 132 0.53 5.06 -3.16
CA PHE A 132 0.76 3.76 -2.54
C PHE A 132 2.25 3.42 -2.49
N SER A 133 2.76 2.90 -1.38
CA SER A 133 4.14 2.45 -1.31
C SER A 133 4.38 1.25 -2.24
N THR A 134 5.66 1.00 -2.58
CA THR A 134 6.07 0.11 -3.67
C THR A 134 5.45 -1.30 -3.60
N GLY A 135 5.49 -1.98 -2.47
CA GLY A 135 4.89 -3.31 -2.29
C GLY A 135 3.36 -3.28 -2.29
N PRO A 136 2.72 -2.43 -1.46
CA PRO A 136 1.26 -2.27 -1.40
C PRO A 136 0.60 -1.89 -2.72
N THR A 137 1.32 -1.24 -3.65
CA THR A 137 0.80 -0.96 -5.00
C THR A 137 0.24 -2.21 -5.68
N ASN A 138 0.90 -3.37 -5.57
CA ASN A 138 0.43 -4.61 -6.19
C ASN A 138 -0.92 -5.07 -5.61
N TYR A 139 -1.08 -4.98 -4.29
CA TYR A 139 -2.37 -5.27 -3.65
C TYR A 139 -3.45 -4.25 -4.02
N ALA A 140 -3.10 -2.96 -4.09
CA ALA A 140 -4.04 -1.92 -4.48
C ALA A 140 -4.54 -2.11 -5.92
N VAL A 141 -3.66 -2.50 -6.84
CA VAL A 141 -4.00 -2.85 -8.22
C VAL A 141 -4.95 -4.04 -8.25
N ASN A 142 -4.56 -5.17 -7.67
CA ASN A 142 -5.31 -6.41 -7.80
C ASN A 142 -6.64 -6.38 -7.03
N LEU A 143 -6.69 -5.74 -5.86
CA LEU A 143 -7.82 -5.85 -4.93
C LEU A 143 -8.66 -4.59 -4.77
N ALA A 144 -8.14 -3.42 -5.17
CA ALA A 144 -8.83 -2.15 -5.00
C ALA A 144 -9.06 -1.38 -6.31
N GLY A 145 -8.68 -1.97 -7.45
CA GLY A 145 -8.83 -1.33 -8.76
C GLY A 145 -8.02 -0.04 -8.89
N ALA A 146 -6.87 0.03 -8.21
CA ALA A 146 -5.94 1.14 -8.36
C ALA A 146 -5.26 1.08 -9.71
N VAL A 147 -5.19 2.22 -10.40
CA VAL A 147 -4.49 2.36 -11.69
C VAL A 147 -3.27 3.26 -11.48
N PRO A 148 -2.07 2.69 -11.28
CA PRO A 148 -0.83 3.46 -11.15
C PRO A 148 -0.51 4.21 -12.44
N PHE A 149 -0.19 5.50 -12.32
CA PHE A 149 0.08 6.36 -13.47
C PHE A 149 1.32 7.25 -13.31
N ALA A 150 1.78 7.47 -12.09
CA ALA A 150 2.95 8.31 -11.84
C ALA A 150 3.75 7.85 -10.63
N VAL A 151 5.03 8.25 -10.59
CA VAL A 151 5.91 8.26 -9.43
C VAL A 151 6.55 9.63 -9.31
N LYS A 152 7.25 9.91 -8.21
CA LYS A 152 8.10 11.08 -8.13
C LYS A 152 9.30 10.93 -9.07
N GLY A 153 9.74 12.02 -9.68
CA GLY A 153 10.89 11.97 -10.59
C GLY A 153 11.38 13.34 -11.01
N GLY A 154 12.32 13.33 -11.94
CA GLY A 154 12.83 14.48 -12.65
C GLY A 154 12.30 14.54 -14.08
N GLU A 155 12.96 15.35 -14.92
CA GLU A 155 12.57 15.51 -16.32
C GLU A 155 12.81 14.25 -17.16
N LYS A 156 13.89 13.54 -16.87
CA LYS A 156 14.38 12.44 -17.72
C LYS A 156 14.00 11.07 -17.23
N GLU A 157 13.81 10.92 -15.91
CA GLU A 157 13.62 9.61 -15.28
C GLU A 157 12.82 9.70 -13.97
N TRP A 158 12.25 8.59 -13.60
CA TRP A 158 11.60 8.44 -12.29
C TRP A 158 12.63 8.26 -11.17
N GLN A 159 12.26 8.67 -9.96
CA GLN A 159 13.10 8.52 -8.77
C GLN A 159 12.96 7.10 -8.22
N GLY A 160 14.11 6.45 -8.06
CA GLY A 160 14.23 5.15 -7.42
C GLY A 160 14.76 5.22 -5.97
N TYR A 161 14.71 4.07 -5.32
CA TYR A 161 15.34 3.85 -4.02
C TYR A 161 15.91 2.43 -3.94
N ASN A 162 16.81 2.20 -2.98
CA ASN A 162 17.39 0.90 -2.67
C ASN A 162 16.89 0.42 -1.30
N VAL A 163 16.90 -0.88 -1.08
CA VAL A 163 16.81 -1.45 0.26
C VAL A 163 18.18 -1.34 0.90
N TYR A 164 18.30 -0.62 2.01
CA TYR A 164 19.50 -0.62 2.84
C TYR A 164 19.30 -1.56 4.00
N MET A 165 20.23 -2.51 4.24
CA MET A 165 20.34 -3.17 5.52
C MET A 165 21.26 -2.32 6.40
N ILE A 166 20.67 -1.69 7.41
CA ILE A 166 21.38 -0.82 8.35
C ILE A 166 21.63 -1.52 9.66
N VAL A 167 22.79 -1.22 10.25
CA VAL A 167 23.21 -1.59 11.60
C VAL A 167 23.83 -0.38 12.29
N LYS A 168 24.01 -0.42 13.60
CA LYS A 168 24.77 0.59 14.31
C LYS A 168 26.23 0.63 13.84
N LYS A 169 26.85 1.81 13.75
CA LYS A 169 28.20 2.01 13.23
C LYS A 169 29.25 1.17 13.96
N ASP A 170 29.12 1.06 15.26
CA ASP A 170 30.05 0.36 16.18
C ASP A 170 29.71 -1.13 16.37
N SER A 171 28.64 -1.62 15.74
CA SER A 171 28.28 -3.04 15.80
C SER A 171 29.31 -3.94 15.11
N PRO A 172 29.40 -5.22 15.49
CA PRO A 172 30.35 -6.15 14.86
C PRO A 172 29.90 -6.64 13.47
N TYR A 173 28.65 -6.34 13.07
CA TYR A 173 28.04 -6.90 11.85
C TYR A 173 28.56 -6.21 10.59
N GLN A 174 29.07 -7.01 9.62
CA GLN A 174 29.66 -6.52 8.38
C GLN A 174 28.89 -6.96 7.13
N LYS A 175 28.14 -8.04 7.22
CA LYS A 175 27.38 -8.66 6.11
C LYS A 175 26.06 -9.25 6.60
N ILE A 176 25.14 -9.53 5.67
CA ILE A 176 23.79 -10.06 5.96
C ILE A 176 23.85 -11.34 6.82
N ALA A 177 24.75 -12.28 6.51
CA ALA A 177 24.87 -13.55 7.23
C ALA A 177 25.26 -13.41 8.71
N ASP A 178 25.85 -12.28 9.14
CA ASP A 178 26.21 -12.03 10.54
C ASP A 178 24.99 -11.79 11.44
N LEU A 179 23.81 -11.63 10.83
CA LEU A 179 22.58 -11.32 11.53
C LEU A 179 21.77 -12.56 11.98
N LYS A 180 22.33 -13.77 11.85
CA LYS A 180 21.70 -14.99 12.38
C LYS A 180 21.50 -14.89 13.89
N GLY A 181 20.28 -15.18 14.36
CA GLY A 181 19.89 -15.09 15.77
C GLY A 181 19.77 -13.68 16.32
N LYS A 182 19.83 -12.64 15.46
CA LYS A 182 19.77 -11.23 15.88
C LYS A 182 18.34 -10.67 15.80
N LYS A 183 18.15 -9.51 16.45
CA LYS A 183 16.87 -8.78 16.42
C LYS A 183 16.83 -7.92 15.16
N VAL A 184 16.17 -8.42 14.10
CA VAL A 184 16.04 -7.69 12.84
C VAL A 184 14.62 -7.12 12.73
N ALA A 185 14.52 -5.79 12.64
CA ALA A 185 13.24 -5.10 12.53
C ALA A 185 12.81 -4.93 11.07
N HIS A 186 11.85 -5.73 10.65
CA HIS A 186 11.09 -5.45 9.43
C HIS A 186 10.11 -4.29 9.65
N VAL A 187 9.49 -3.75 8.56
CA VAL A 187 8.60 -2.58 8.66
C VAL A 187 7.14 -2.99 8.81
N GLN A 188 6.52 -3.38 7.73
CA GLN A 188 5.17 -3.94 7.65
C GLN A 188 5.17 -5.15 6.73
N PRO A 189 4.26 -6.11 6.91
CA PRO A 189 4.19 -7.30 6.06
C PRO A 189 4.15 -7.02 4.55
N SER A 190 3.44 -5.96 4.12
CA SER A 190 3.31 -5.54 2.72
C SER A 190 4.46 -4.65 2.21
N SER A 191 5.35 -4.16 3.10
CA SER A 191 6.43 -3.25 2.71
C SER A 191 7.42 -3.92 1.76
N ASN A 192 7.70 -3.31 0.60
CA ASN A 192 8.71 -3.83 -0.32
C ASN A 192 10.09 -3.88 0.35
N SER A 193 10.67 -2.73 0.68
CA SER A 193 12.01 -2.67 1.29
C SER A 193 12.07 -3.22 2.70
N GLY A 194 10.99 -3.10 3.47
CA GLY A 194 10.97 -3.52 4.86
C GLY A 194 10.58 -4.98 5.07
N ASN A 195 10.13 -5.73 4.04
CA ASN A 195 9.73 -7.13 4.22
C ASN A 195 9.80 -7.98 2.94
N LEU A 196 9.12 -7.61 1.84
CA LEU A 196 8.99 -8.50 0.67
C LEU A 196 10.33 -8.74 -0.02
N ALA A 197 11.09 -7.68 -0.33
CA ALA A 197 12.41 -7.81 -0.94
C ALA A 197 13.41 -8.50 -0.01
N PRO A 198 13.51 -8.20 1.30
CA PRO A 198 14.28 -9.01 2.25
C PRO A 198 13.94 -10.50 2.21
N ARG A 199 12.67 -10.88 2.21
CA ARG A 199 12.26 -12.30 2.16
C ARG A 199 12.68 -12.99 0.87
N ALA A 200 12.68 -12.28 -0.25
CA ALA A 200 13.08 -12.81 -1.54
C ALA A 200 14.60 -12.86 -1.72
N LEU A 201 15.34 -11.85 -1.23
CA LEU A 201 16.76 -11.66 -1.56
C LEU A 201 17.73 -12.18 -0.50
N PHE A 202 17.37 -12.14 0.79
CA PHE A 202 18.28 -12.54 1.87
C PHE A 202 18.60 -14.03 1.92
N PRO A 203 17.72 -14.97 1.54
CA PRO A 203 18.08 -16.39 1.48
C PRO A 203 19.33 -16.67 0.65
N ALA A 204 19.48 -16.02 -0.51
CA ALA A 204 20.68 -16.14 -1.35
C ALA A 204 21.93 -15.53 -0.71
N LEU A 205 21.78 -14.69 0.32
CA LEU A 205 22.87 -14.06 1.08
C LEU A 205 23.15 -14.81 2.41
N GLY A 206 22.52 -15.96 2.62
CA GLY A 206 22.74 -16.83 3.77
C GLY A 206 21.97 -16.43 5.02
N LEU A 207 20.85 -15.70 4.89
CA LEU A 207 19.97 -15.29 6.00
C LEU A 207 18.51 -15.48 5.64
N ILE A 208 17.83 -16.44 6.27
CA ILE A 208 16.43 -16.79 5.97
C ILE A 208 15.52 -16.18 7.05
N PRO A 209 14.62 -15.21 6.70
CA PRO A 209 13.65 -14.66 7.63
C PRO A 209 12.75 -15.75 8.25
N ASP A 210 12.44 -15.62 9.53
CA ASP A 210 11.69 -16.57 10.37
C ASP A 210 12.36 -17.94 10.63
N GLN A 211 13.52 -18.21 10.02
CA GLN A 211 14.34 -19.38 10.31
C GLN A 211 15.64 -18.99 11.03
N ASP A 212 16.43 -18.11 10.42
CA ASP A 212 17.70 -17.66 10.99
C ASP A 212 17.53 -16.52 12.01
N TYR A 213 16.40 -15.81 11.98
CA TYR A 213 16.02 -14.79 12.97
C TYR A 213 14.50 -14.63 13.00
N LYS A 214 13.97 -14.21 14.15
CA LYS A 214 12.54 -13.87 14.26
C LYS A 214 12.28 -12.49 13.67
N VAL A 215 11.37 -12.41 12.68
CA VAL A 215 10.91 -11.12 12.12
C VAL A 215 10.15 -10.34 13.16
N LEU A 216 10.56 -9.10 13.42
CA LEU A 216 9.88 -8.13 14.27
C LEU A 216 9.36 -6.99 13.40
N TYR A 217 8.12 -6.57 13.58
CA TYR A 217 7.55 -5.48 12.78
C TYR A 217 7.55 -4.15 13.54
N SER A 218 8.33 -3.18 13.07
CA SER A 218 8.41 -1.83 13.66
C SER A 218 7.23 -0.94 13.26
N GLY A 219 6.53 -1.30 12.18
CA GLY A 219 5.38 -0.59 11.62
C GLY A 219 5.73 0.47 10.58
N LYS A 220 6.85 1.19 10.71
CA LYS A 220 7.28 2.27 9.80
C LYS A 220 8.79 2.32 9.70
N HIS A 221 9.33 2.88 8.61
CA HIS A 221 10.78 2.98 8.39
C HIS A 221 11.50 3.84 9.44
N ASP A 222 10.90 4.97 9.83
CA ASP A 222 11.43 5.84 10.87
C ASP A 222 11.58 5.10 12.21
N ASN A 223 10.59 4.30 12.62
CA ASN A 223 10.68 3.46 13.82
C ASN A 223 11.84 2.43 13.72
N SER A 224 12.02 1.79 12.55
CA SER A 224 13.13 0.84 12.34
C SER A 224 14.47 1.54 12.49
N ILE A 225 14.65 2.68 11.84
CA ILE A 225 15.90 3.44 11.84
C ILE A 225 16.20 3.95 13.26
N MET A 226 15.23 4.56 13.93
CA MET A 226 15.39 5.03 15.30
C MET A 226 15.71 3.88 16.27
N GLY A 227 15.02 2.74 16.12
CA GLY A 227 15.25 1.57 16.98
C GLY A 227 16.63 0.94 16.78
N VAL A 228 17.17 0.93 15.57
CA VAL A 228 18.58 0.53 15.35
C VAL A 228 19.53 1.52 16.02
N GLY A 229 19.32 2.83 15.87
CA GLY A 229 20.11 3.86 16.52
C GLY A 229 20.09 3.77 18.05
N ALA A 230 18.93 3.48 18.63
CA ALA A 230 18.75 3.30 20.07
C ALA A 230 19.30 1.95 20.60
N GLY A 231 19.50 0.95 19.71
CA GLY A 231 19.92 -0.40 20.10
C GLY A 231 18.78 -1.35 20.47
N ASP A 232 17.52 -0.98 20.18
CA ASP A 232 16.35 -1.85 20.35
C ASP A 232 16.39 -3.02 19.37
N TYR A 233 16.96 -2.77 18.17
CA TYR A 233 17.19 -3.73 17.09
C TYR A 233 18.65 -3.75 16.70
N ASP A 234 19.15 -4.94 16.37
CA ASP A 234 20.51 -5.13 15.86
C ASP A 234 20.67 -4.63 14.42
N ALA A 235 19.61 -4.79 13.61
CA ALA A 235 19.58 -4.40 12.21
C ALA A 235 18.16 -4.13 11.71
N ALA A 236 18.04 -3.44 10.58
CA ALA A 236 16.76 -3.25 9.89
C ALA A 236 16.95 -3.07 8.38
N PRO A 237 16.15 -3.74 7.54
CA PRO A 237 16.01 -3.42 6.13
C PRO A 237 15.09 -2.21 5.99
N VAL A 238 15.60 -1.13 5.40
CA VAL A 238 14.90 0.16 5.28
C VAL A 238 14.97 0.73 3.86
N ALA A 239 14.05 1.62 3.53
CA ALA A 239 14.10 2.36 2.27
C ALA A 239 15.16 3.45 2.34
N SER A 240 16.09 3.47 1.38
CA SER A 240 17.21 4.40 1.34
C SER A 240 16.80 5.86 1.27
N ASP A 241 15.67 6.16 0.60
CA ASP A 241 15.12 7.51 0.50
C ASP A 241 14.56 8.00 1.83
N VAL A 242 13.94 7.13 2.66
CA VAL A 242 13.53 7.48 4.02
C VAL A 242 14.74 7.74 4.91
N PHE A 243 15.76 6.88 4.86
CA PHE A 243 16.99 7.05 5.62
C PHE A 243 17.66 8.40 5.32
N LYS A 244 17.83 8.73 4.03
CA LYS A 244 18.39 10.00 3.57
C LYS A 244 17.54 11.22 4.03
N ARG A 245 16.21 11.14 3.92
CA ARG A 245 15.32 12.23 4.37
C ARG A 245 15.40 12.47 5.87
N MET A 246 15.46 11.42 6.69
CA MET A 246 15.62 11.55 8.13
C MET A 246 16.95 12.21 8.50
N ALA A 247 18.03 11.85 7.80
CA ALA A 247 19.35 12.49 7.96
C ALA A 247 19.31 13.96 7.54
N ALA A 248 18.71 14.28 6.39
CA ALA A 248 18.57 15.65 5.89
C ALA A 248 17.73 16.57 6.82
N ARG A 249 16.79 15.98 7.57
CA ARG A 249 15.99 16.69 8.59
C ARG A 249 16.68 16.74 9.96
N GLY A 250 17.87 16.16 10.12
CA GLY A 250 18.60 16.11 11.39
C GLY A 250 17.95 15.20 12.44
N GLN A 251 17.06 14.30 12.04
CA GLN A 251 16.41 13.34 12.94
C GLN A 251 17.35 12.20 13.34
N ILE A 252 18.36 11.91 12.50
CA ILE A 252 19.44 10.97 12.74
C ILE A 252 20.73 11.57 12.20
N LYS A 253 21.88 11.04 12.67
CA LYS A 253 23.20 11.25 12.07
C LYS A 253 23.51 10.02 11.24
N ALA A 254 23.70 10.19 9.93
CA ALA A 254 23.96 9.07 9.03
C ALA A 254 25.24 8.30 9.38
N GLU A 255 26.24 9.01 9.94
CA GLU A 255 27.52 8.46 10.41
C GLU A 255 27.38 7.51 11.60
N ASP A 256 26.27 7.53 12.35
CA ASP A 256 25.98 6.61 13.46
C ASP A 256 25.56 5.20 12.96
N PHE A 257 25.37 5.06 11.67
CA PHE A 257 24.95 3.83 11.03
C PHE A 257 25.98 3.31 10.03
N ARG A 258 25.93 1.99 9.81
CA ARG A 258 26.64 1.31 8.72
C ARG A 258 25.61 0.64 7.83
N ILE A 259 25.72 0.81 6.52
CA ILE A 259 24.95 0.07 5.51
C ILE A 259 25.80 -1.16 5.16
N ILE A 260 25.36 -2.35 5.59
CA ILE A 260 26.06 -3.61 5.35
C ILE A 260 25.63 -4.31 4.06
N TRP A 261 24.55 -3.83 3.43
CA TRP A 261 24.06 -4.32 2.15
C TRP A 261 23.10 -3.32 1.51
N SER A 262 23.08 -3.30 0.17
CA SER A 262 22.14 -2.50 -0.64
C SER A 262 21.62 -3.33 -1.80
N SER A 263 20.32 -3.22 -2.08
CA SER A 263 19.68 -3.85 -3.24
C SER A 263 19.92 -3.08 -4.54
N GLU A 264 19.46 -3.67 -5.65
CA GLU A 264 19.14 -2.94 -6.88
C GLU A 264 18.05 -1.88 -6.63
N THR A 265 17.87 -0.98 -7.61
CA THR A 265 16.91 0.12 -7.50
C THR A 265 15.48 -0.34 -7.75
N PHE A 266 14.57 0.04 -6.87
CA PHE A 266 13.12 -0.08 -7.01
C PHE A 266 12.49 1.29 -7.26
N PRO A 267 11.33 1.36 -7.95
CA PRO A 267 10.54 2.59 -8.04
C PRO A 267 10.03 3.02 -6.66
N THR A 268 9.93 4.32 -6.43
CA THR A 268 9.32 4.86 -5.20
C THR A 268 7.80 4.62 -5.19
N SER A 269 7.08 5.19 -4.21
CA SER A 269 5.62 5.07 -4.14
C SER A 269 4.95 5.48 -5.45
N SER A 270 4.03 4.65 -5.96
CA SER A 270 3.21 4.99 -7.12
C SER A 270 2.08 5.93 -6.73
N PHE A 271 1.70 6.83 -7.62
CA PHE A 271 0.41 7.51 -7.56
C PHE A 271 -0.58 6.77 -8.44
N ALA A 272 -1.73 6.43 -7.87
CA ALA A 272 -2.78 5.68 -8.55
C ALA A 272 -4.14 6.33 -8.33
N TYR A 273 -5.00 6.27 -9.33
CA TYR A 273 -6.40 6.65 -9.23
C TYR A 273 -7.32 5.41 -9.20
N ALA A 274 -8.53 5.56 -8.69
CA ALA A 274 -9.53 4.50 -8.72
C ALA A 274 -10.05 4.31 -10.15
N HIS A 275 -10.03 3.05 -10.66
CA HIS A 275 -10.38 2.68 -12.05
C HIS A 275 -11.74 3.20 -12.52
N ASP A 276 -12.66 3.43 -11.59
CA ASP A 276 -14.04 3.84 -11.86
C ASP A 276 -14.27 5.36 -11.82
N LEU A 277 -13.20 6.18 -11.78
CA LEU A 277 -13.34 7.62 -11.96
C LEU A 277 -13.92 7.93 -13.35
N GLU A 278 -14.83 8.90 -13.39
CA GLU A 278 -15.40 9.41 -14.65
C GLU A 278 -14.27 9.83 -15.59
N PRO A 279 -14.27 9.37 -16.86
CA PRO A 279 -13.13 9.55 -17.78
C PRO A 279 -12.64 10.98 -17.92
N LYS A 280 -13.55 11.96 -18.01
CA LYS A 280 -13.18 13.38 -18.10
C LYS A 280 -12.50 13.89 -16.83
N LEU A 281 -12.96 13.45 -15.65
CA LEU A 281 -12.33 13.79 -14.37
C LEU A 281 -10.95 13.14 -14.26
N ARG A 282 -10.82 11.85 -14.64
CA ARG A 282 -9.55 11.13 -14.69
C ARG A 282 -8.55 11.84 -15.59
N ASP A 283 -8.92 12.20 -16.82
CA ASP A 283 -8.01 12.84 -17.77
C ASP A 283 -7.57 14.23 -17.28
N THR A 284 -8.50 14.97 -16.66
CA THR A 284 -8.18 16.26 -16.00
C THR A 284 -7.19 16.04 -14.85
N LEU A 285 -7.43 15.04 -14.00
CA LEU A 285 -6.56 14.70 -12.88
C LEU A 285 -5.15 14.33 -13.35
N LEU A 286 -5.00 13.49 -14.36
CA LEU A 286 -3.71 13.12 -14.94
C LEU A 286 -2.96 14.35 -15.47
N LYS A 287 -3.65 15.23 -16.21
CA LYS A 287 -3.09 16.49 -16.68
C LYS A 287 -2.60 17.35 -15.52
N CYS A 288 -3.41 17.50 -14.45
CA CYS A 288 -3.02 18.26 -13.27
C CYS A 288 -1.75 17.71 -12.61
N PHE A 289 -1.63 16.38 -12.49
CA PHE A 289 -0.43 15.76 -11.94
C PHE A 289 0.80 16.04 -12.81
N TYR A 290 0.74 15.85 -14.11
CA TYR A 290 1.89 15.99 -15.00
C TYR A 290 2.32 17.45 -15.20
N ASP A 291 1.40 18.41 -15.11
CA ASP A 291 1.69 19.83 -15.20
C ASP A 291 2.27 20.41 -13.90
N TYR A 292 2.05 19.75 -12.75
CA TYR A 292 2.51 20.26 -11.47
C TYR A 292 4.03 20.18 -11.33
N ARG A 293 4.63 21.28 -10.87
CA ARG A 293 6.05 21.35 -10.52
C ARG A 293 6.19 21.54 -9.02
N PHE A 294 7.03 20.70 -8.41
CA PHE A 294 7.20 20.71 -6.97
C PHE A 294 7.86 22.00 -6.50
N PRO A 295 7.28 22.72 -5.54
CA PRO A 295 7.94 23.87 -4.91
C PRO A 295 9.19 23.44 -4.15
N ALA A 296 10.05 24.39 -3.78
CA ALA A 296 11.36 24.15 -3.19
C ALA A 296 11.30 23.21 -1.97
N GLU A 297 10.34 23.43 -1.06
CA GLU A 297 10.18 22.59 0.14
C GLU A 297 9.79 21.16 -0.19
N MET A 298 8.92 20.97 -1.19
CA MET A 298 8.53 19.63 -1.65
C MET A 298 9.70 18.91 -2.34
N ARG A 299 10.50 19.63 -3.15
CA ARG A 299 11.73 19.08 -3.75
C ARG A 299 12.73 18.64 -2.69
N LYS A 300 12.94 19.47 -1.68
CA LYS A 300 13.78 19.13 -0.53
C LYS A 300 13.27 17.89 0.22
N ALA A 301 11.96 17.80 0.42
CA ALA A 301 11.33 16.68 1.09
C ALA A 301 11.42 15.36 0.29
N PHE A 302 11.53 15.45 -1.04
CA PHE A 302 11.57 14.28 -1.94
C PHE A 302 12.90 14.11 -2.67
N ASP A 303 14.00 14.43 -1.98
CA ASP A 303 15.38 14.16 -2.44
C ASP A 303 15.63 14.65 -3.88
N GLY A 304 15.15 15.86 -4.20
CA GLY A 304 15.36 16.54 -5.48
C GLY A 304 14.34 16.22 -6.57
N ALA A 305 13.42 15.29 -6.39
CA ALA A 305 12.32 15.10 -7.33
C ALA A 305 11.54 16.42 -7.50
N ASP A 306 11.21 16.78 -8.74
CA ASP A 306 10.61 18.07 -9.07
C ASP A 306 9.23 17.97 -9.74
N ARG A 307 8.78 16.76 -10.04
CA ARG A 307 7.51 16.48 -10.71
C ARG A 307 6.99 15.06 -10.47
N PHE A 308 5.77 14.82 -10.91
CA PHE A 308 5.23 13.49 -11.11
C PHE A 308 5.65 12.99 -12.49
N TYR A 309 6.39 11.87 -12.51
CA TYR A 309 6.89 11.26 -13.75
C TYR A 309 5.93 10.14 -14.18
N PRO A 310 5.50 10.09 -15.45
CA PRO A 310 4.55 9.09 -15.93
C PRO A 310 5.15 7.68 -15.93
N ILE A 311 4.34 6.70 -15.55
CA ILE A 311 4.70 5.28 -15.55
C ILE A 311 3.54 4.43 -16.06
N THR A 312 3.85 3.16 -16.35
CA THR A 312 2.85 2.09 -16.48
C THR A 312 3.12 0.99 -15.46
N TYR A 313 2.05 0.44 -14.87
CA TYR A 313 2.19 -0.64 -13.88
C TYR A 313 2.85 -1.88 -14.51
N GLN A 314 2.47 -2.22 -15.73
CA GLN A 314 2.99 -3.39 -16.43
C GLN A 314 4.52 -3.34 -16.55
N LYS A 315 5.10 -2.23 -16.99
CA LYS A 315 6.53 -2.06 -17.23
C LYS A 315 7.31 -1.71 -15.97
N ASP A 316 6.90 -0.63 -15.31
CA ASP A 316 7.73 0.01 -14.28
C ASP A 316 7.63 -0.70 -12.92
N TRP A 317 6.58 -1.53 -12.71
CA TRP A 317 6.43 -2.39 -11.52
C TRP A 317 6.86 -3.84 -11.74
N ALA A 318 7.36 -4.22 -12.92
CA ALA A 318 7.76 -5.59 -13.24
C ALA A 318 8.81 -6.14 -12.27
N ILE A 319 9.80 -5.33 -11.90
CA ILE A 319 10.85 -5.75 -10.93
C ILE A 319 10.25 -6.00 -9.54
N VAL A 320 9.28 -5.20 -9.11
CA VAL A 320 8.63 -5.32 -7.79
C VAL A 320 7.83 -6.62 -7.73
N ARG A 321 7.03 -6.91 -8.77
CA ARG A 321 6.27 -8.16 -8.87
C ARG A 321 7.20 -9.37 -8.88
N LYS A 322 8.19 -9.38 -9.77
CA LYS A 322 9.16 -10.48 -9.90
C LYS A 322 9.87 -10.81 -8.59
N VAL A 323 10.31 -9.79 -7.85
CA VAL A 323 11.02 -9.98 -6.59
C VAL A 323 10.08 -10.54 -5.52
N ALA A 324 8.88 -9.97 -5.37
CA ALA A 324 7.92 -10.41 -4.36
C ALA A 324 7.41 -11.85 -4.64
N GLU A 325 7.07 -12.16 -5.90
CA GLU A 325 6.67 -13.50 -6.34
C GLU A 325 7.79 -14.53 -6.14
N GLY A 326 9.05 -14.14 -6.40
CA GLY A 326 10.24 -14.94 -6.10
C GLY A 326 10.39 -15.27 -4.62
N GLY A 327 9.86 -14.41 -3.74
CA GLY A 327 9.75 -14.63 -2.28
C GLY A 327 8.48 -15.39 -1.88
N GLY A 328 7.67 -15.88 -2.83
CA GLY A 328 6.45 -16.63 -2.58
C GLY A 328 5.21 -15.76 -2.32
N GLU A 329 5.30 -14.44 -2.50
CA GLU A 329 4.17 -13.53 -2.29
C GLU A 329 3.16 -13.65 -3.42
N LYS A 330 1.87 -13.69 -3.06
CA LYS A 330 0.74 -13.65 -3.98
C LYS A 330 -0.13 -12.44 -3.63
N PHE A 331 -0.40 -11.60 -4.62
CA PHE A 331 -1.18 -10.37 -4.40
C PHE A 331 -2.68 -10.62 -4.59
N ASN A 332 -3.21 -11.66 -3.93
CA ASN A 332 -4.62 -12.05 -3.97
C ASN A 332 -5.33 -11.80 -2.63
N SER A 333 -6.65 -11.98 -2.61
CA SER A 333 -7.48 -11.75 -1.42
C SER A 333 -7.05 -12.60 -0.22
N ALA A 334 -6.66 -13.86 -0.41
CA ALA A 334 -6.22 -14.74 0.69
C ALA A 334 -4.90 -14.26 1.31
N ALA A 335 -3.93 -13.86 0.49
CA ALA A 335 -2.67 -13.27 0.95
C ALA A 335 -2.93 -11.93 1.67
N TYR A 336 -3.87 -11.12 1.18
CA TYR A 336 -4.25 -9.85 1.79
C TYR A 336 -4.91 -10.02 3.17
N GLU A 337 -5.79 -11.01 3.35
CA GLU A 337 -6.37 -11.31 4.66
C GLU A 337 -5.29 -11.74 5.67
N ASN A 338 -4.32 -12.56 5.26
CA ASN A 338 -3.18 -12.91 6.08
C ASN A 338 -2.31 -11.69 6.43
N LEU A 339 -2.14 -10.77 5.49
CA LEU A 339 -1.41 -9.53 5.68
C LEU A 339 -2.10 -8.65 6.74
N LYS A 340 -3.40 -8.42 6.63
CA LYS A 340 -4.20 -7.66 7.62
C LYS A 340 -4.07 -8.25 9.02
N LYS A 341 -4.16 -9.58 9.13
CA LYS A 341 -3.97 -10.28 10.40
C LYS A 341 -2.59 -10.01 11.00
N LYS A 342 -1.51 -10.16 10.22
CA LYS A 342 -0.13 -9.88 10.66
C LYS A 342 0.06 -8.42 11.05
N GLU A 343 -0.52 -7.46 10.34
CA GLU A 343 -0.47 -6.03 10.69
C GLU A 343 -1.18 -5.76 12.01
N ALA A 344 -2.35 -6.36 12.24
CA ALA A 344 -3.10 -6.22 13.48
C ALA A 344 -2.33 -6.84 14.68
N GLU A 345 -1.75 -8.02 14.50
CA GLU A 345 -0.92 -8.68 15.52
C GLU A 345 0.33 -7.83 15.87
N ALA A 346 0.99 -7.27 14.88
CA ALA A 346 2.16 -6.40 15.07
C ALA A 346 1.78 -5.11 15.84
N LEU A 347 0.62 -4.52 15.52
CA LEU A 347 0.12 -3.34 16.22
C LEU A 347 -0.24 -3.65 17.69
N ALA A 348 -0.89 -4.77 17.94
CA ALA A 348 -1.24 -5.23 19.28
C ALA A 348 0.00 -5.50 20.14
N ALA A 349 1.01 -6.17 19.57
CA ALA A 349 2.29 -6.42 20.25
C ALA A 349 3.00 -5.11 20.64
N LYS A 350 2.99 -4.10 19.75
CA LYS A 350 3.58 -2.79 20.04
C LYS A 350 2.82 -2.02 21.14
N GLN A 351 1.51 -2.14 21.19
CA GLN A 351 0.71 -1.54 22.26
C GLN A 351 0.95 -2.20 23.62
N ALA A 352 1.15 -3.51 23.64
CA ALA A 352 1.46 -4.25 24.87
C ALA A 352 2.84 -3.90 25.44
N GLN A 353 3.83 -3.55 24.60
CA GLN A 353 5.17 -3.13 25.05
C GLN A 353 5.21 -1.69 25.62
N LYS A 354 4.18 -0.86 25.39
CA LYS A 354 4.09 0.50 25.90
C LYS A 354 3.39 0.60 27.25
N LYS A 355 2.79 -0.48 27.73
CA LYS A 355 2.19 -0.62 29.06
C LYS A 355 3.18 -1.24 30.03
#